data_a8534089be615857b3cc86d58083d3d2
#
_entry.id   a8534089be615857b3cc86d58083d3d2
#
_cell.length_a   1.000
_cell.length_b   1.000
_cell.length_c   1.000
_cell.angle_alpha   90.00
_cell.angle_beta   90.00
_cell.angle_gamma   90.00
#
_symmetry.space_group_name_H-M   'P 1'
#
loop_
_entity.id
_entity.type
_entity.pdbx_description
1 polymer ?
#
loop_
_entity_poly.entity_id
_entity_poly.type
_entity_poly.pdbx_seq_one_letter_code
_entity_poly.pdbx_strand_id
1 'polypeptide(L)'
;MNKKIQFKSILLSILLFITPTITFAEYPNTSIGVIDLNKILAESKAAVMASEQIENIAKEIESEIKEGDEEIIKEQNQLIESQAVMAPEAFESKRNEYEIKVQNYNTERQSKLLKIDELIAVSRNDVLNALKPILEQISNEKGITILLEKGSVMLNADKMDITKEVLKILNKEFPELKVSKN
;
A
#
# COMPACT_ATOMS: atom_id res chain seq x y z
N MET A 1 -22.29 80.13 -38.49
CA MET A 1 -22.29 80.31 -37.03
C MET A 1 -22.65 78.94 -36.41
N ASN A 2 -21.74 78.36 -35.58
CA ASN A 2 -21.92 77.22 -34.72
C ASN A 2 -21.91 75.76 -35.29
N LYS A 3 -20.83 75.36 -35.94
CA LYS A 3 -20.50 73.89 -36.13
C LYS A 3 -19.46 73.35 -35.17
N LYS A 4 -18.93 74.16 -34.21
CA LYS A 4 -17.86 73.75 -33.28
C LYS A 4 -18.32 73.21 -31.92
N ILE A 5 -19.59 73.20 -31.61
CA ILE A 5 -20.09 72.78 -30.28
C ILE A 5 -20.54 71.32 -30.27
N GLN A 6 -20.84 70.72 -31.42
CA GLN A 6 -21.31 69.32 -31.49
C GLN A 6 -20.20 68.26 -31.31
N PHE A 7 -18.93 68.64 -31.59
CA PHE A 7 -17.82 67.65 -31.55
C PHE A 7 -17.28 67.38 -30.14
N LYS A 8 -17.47 68.33 -29.20
CA LYS A 8 -17.01 68.11 -27.80
C LYS A 8 -17.97 67.28 -26.97
N SER A 9 -19.25 67.22 -27.30
CA SER A 9 -20.25 66.39 -26.58
C SER A 9 -20.15 64.91 -26.93
N ILE A 10 -19.71 64.57 -28.15
CA ILE A 10 -19.59 63.18 -28.60
C ILE A 10 -18.32 62.53 -27.99
N LEU A 11 -17.25 63.27 -27.74
CA LEU A 11 -16.00 62.72 -27.15
C LEU A 11 -16.16 62.42 -25.65
N LEU A 12 -17.10 63.07 -24.96
CA LEU A 12 -17.34 62.86 -23.52
C LEU A 12 -18.26 61.66 -23.25
N SER A 13 -19.04 61.20 -24.24
CA SER A 13 -19.92 60.04 -24.08
C SER A 13 -19.25 58.68 -24.28
N ILE A 14 -18.03 58.62 -24.85
CA ILE A 14 -17.34 57.38 -25.13
C ILE A 14 -16.47 56.91 -23.94
N LEU A 15 -16.23 57.75 -22.93
CA LEU A 15 -15.31 57.43 -21.79
C LEU A 15 -16.03 56.72 -20.61
N LEU A 16 -17.32 56.38 -20.74
CA LEU A 16 -18.09 55.89 -19.57
C LEU A 16 -18.46 54.41 -19.61
N PHE A 17 -17.85 53.59 -20.49
CA PHE A 17 -18.22 52.14 -20.60
C PHE A 17 -17.05 51.19 -20.48
N ILE A 18 -15.95 51.56 -19.81
CA ILE A 18 -14.95 50.56 -19.38
C ILE A 18 -15.27 50.22 -17.92
N THR A 19 -16.33 49.44 -17.71
CA THR A 19 -16.52 48.75 -16.43
C THR A 19 -15.49 47.61 -16.38
N PRO A 20 -14.55 47.60 -15.40
CA PRO A 20 -13.69 46.45 -15.22
C PRO A 20 -14.62 45.27 -14.82
N THR A 21 -14.78 44.31 -15.69
CA THR A 21 -15.34 42.99 -15.30
C THR A 21 -14.38 42.36 -14.33
N ILE A 22 -14.69 42.50 -13.03
CA ILE A 22 -13.99 41.75 -11.98
C ILE A 22 -14.50 40.31 -12.15
N THR A 23 -13.72 39.52 -12.89
CA THR A 23 -13.87 38.07 -12.91
C THR A 23 -13.43 37.56 -11.55
N PHE A 24 -14.37 37.31 -10.65
CA PHE A 24 -14.09 36.48 -9.47
C PHE A 24 -13.72 35.11 -9.99
N ALA A 25 -12.52 34.64 -9.69
CA ALA A 25 -12.16 33.25 -9.86
C ALA A 25 -13.10 32.44 -8.97
N GLU A 26 -14.05 31.76 -9.57
CA GLU A 26 -14.98 30.90 -8.87
C GLU A 26 -14.19 29.64 -8.46
N TYR A 27 -13.82 29.56 -7.18
CA TYR A 27 -13.24 28.34 -6.65
C TYR A 27 -14.32 27.25 -6.73
N PRO A 28 -13.96 26.06 -7.23
CA PRO A 28 -14.93 24.96 -7.28
C PRO A 28 -15.46 24.68 -5.88
N ASN A 29 -16.75 24.41 -5.77
CA ASN A 29 -17.39 24.02 -4.52
C ASN A 29 -16.63 22.81 -3.95
N THR A 30 -16.04 22.96 -2.77
CA THR A 30 -15.29 21.89 -2.14
C THR A 30 -16.24 20.91 -1.48
N SER A 31 -16.24 19.67 -1.98
CA SER A 31 -16.93 18.54 -1.37
C SER A 31 -15.90 17.57 -0.83
N ILE A 32 -16.02 17.19 0.43
CA ILE A 32 -15.07 16.33 1.12
C ILE A 32 -15.70 14.97 1.37
N GLY A 33 -15.01 13.90 0.98
CA GLY A 33 -15.28 12.53 1.38
C GLY A 33 -14.25 12.04 2.40
N VAL A 34 -14.64 11.04 3.19
CA VAL A 34 -13.77 10.38 4.16
C VAL A 34 -13.75 8.88 3.89
N ILE A 35 -12.58 8.25 3.96
CA ILE A 35 -12.39 6.83 3.75
C ILE A 35 -11.50 6.22 4.83
N ASP A 36 -11.88 5.07 5.33
CA ASP A 36 -11.10 4.26 6.28
C ASP A 36 -10.32 3.18 5.52
N LEU A 37 -9.08 3.51 5.14
CA LEU A 37 -8.20 2.59 4.41
C LEU A 37 -7.84 1.35 5.25
N ASN A 38 -7.66 1.53 6.56
CA ASN A 38 -7.34 0.41 7.45
C ASN A 38 -8.49 -0.59 7.49
N LYS A 39 -9.72 -0.08 7.57
CA LYS A 39 -10.90 -0.95 7.52
C LYS A 39 -11.04 -1.66 6.17
N ILE A 40 -10.79 -1.00 5.06
CA ILE A 40 -10.83 -1.63 3.73
C ILE A 40 -9.78 -2.73 3.62
N LEU A 41 -8.54 -2.47 4.06
CA LEU A 41 -7.45 -3.45 4.04
C LEU A 41 -7.67 -4.61 5.02
N ALA A 42 -8.47 -4.42 6.07
CA ALA A 42 -8.81 -5.49 7.01
C ALA A 42 -10.03 -6.32 6.59
N GLU A 43 -11.03 -5.70 5.92
CA GLU A 43 -12.34 -6.31 5.71
C GLU A 43 -12.65 -6.65 4.23
N SER A 44 -11.84 -6.19 3.25
CA SER A 44 -12.08 -6.56 1.87
C SER A 44 -11.82 -8.05 1.64
N LYS A 45 -12.67 -8.69 0.82
CA LYS A 45 -12.55 -10.12 0.52
C LYS A 45 -11.16 -10.49 0.01
N ALA A 46 -10.61 -9.69 -0.89
CA ALA A 46 -9.28 -9.90 -1.44
C ALA A 46 -8.19 -9.83 -0.37
N ALA A 47 -8.27 -8.85 0.56
CA ALA A 47 -7.29 -8.71 1.64
C ALA A 47 -7.39 -9.86 2.65
N VAL A 48 -8.61 -10.27 3.02
CA VAL A 48 -8.83 -11.42 3.92
C VAL A 48 -8.28 -12.70 3.30
N MET A 49 -8.61 -12.99 2.03
CA MET A 49 -8.07 -14.15 1.34
C MET A 49 -6.54 -14.12 1.20
N ALA A 50 -5.96 -12.96 0.91
CA ALA A 50 -4.51 -12.81 0.86
C ALA A 50 -3.88 -13.07 2.24
N SER A 51 -4.45 -12.54 3.31
CA SER A 51 -3.99 -12.75 4.68
C SER A 51 -4.00 -14.23 5.07
N GLU A 52 -5.08 -14.96 4.75
CA GLU A 52 -5.17 -16.41 5.00
C GLU A 52 -4.10 -17.20 4.23
N GLN A 53 -3.85 -16.85 2.97
CA GLN A 53 -2.81 -17.49 2.16
C GLN A 53 -1.41 -17.19 2.73
N ILE A 54 -1.15 -15.94 3.13
CA ILE A 54 0.14 -15.54 3.73
C ILE A 54 0.34 -16.26 5.06
N GLU A 55 -0.70 -16.40 5.90
CA GLU A 55 -0.62 -17.16 7.15
C GLU A 55 -0.24 -18.61 6.92
N ASN A 56 -0.81 -19.25 5.89
CA ASN A 56 -0.46 -20.63 5.54
C ASN A 56 1.00 -20.74 5.05
N ILE A 57 1.44 -19.80 4.19
CA ILE A 57 2.84 -19.74 3.75
C ILE A 57 3.78 -19.50 4.93
N ALA A 58 3.41 -18.65 5.88
CA ALA A 58 4.20 -18.40 7.07
C ALA A 58 4.35 -19.65 7.95
N LYS A 59 3.28 -20.44 8.12
CA LYS A 59 3.34 -21.72 8.84
C LYS A 59 4.23 -22.74 8.13
N GLU A 60 4.20 -22.80 6.80
CA GLU A 60 5.12 -23.66 6.04
C GLU A 60 6.56 -23.24 6.24
N ILE A 61 6.86 -21.93 6.15
CA ILE A 61 8.19 -21.38 6.38
C ILE A 61 8.66 -21.66 7.81
N GLU A 62 7.81 -21.51 8.80
CA GLU A 62 8.12 -21.84 10.20
C GLU A 62 8.49 -23.31 10.37
N SER A 63 7.76 -24.24 9.72
CA SER A 63 8.09 -25.67 9.72
C SER A 63 9.45 -25.95 9.06
N GLU A 64 9.69 -25.34 7.89
CA GLU A 64 10.99 -25.49 7.19
C GLU A 64 12.17 -24.95 8.03
N ILE A 65 11.98 -23.83 8.73
CA ILE A 65 12.99 -23.26 9.62
C ILE A 65 13.25 -24.21 10.79
N LYS A 66 12.18 -24.73 11.40
CA LYS A 66 12.32 -25.67 12.52
C LYS A 66 13.07 -26.95 12.12
N GLU A 67 12.73 -27.53 10.97
CA GLU A 67 13.43 -28.70 10.43
C GLU A 67 14.92 -28.40 10.17
N GLY A 68 15.22 -27.22 9.61
CA GLY A 68 16.60 -26.77 9.40
C GLY A 68 17.36 -26.54 10.71
N ASP A 69 16.74 -25.93 11.72
CA ASP A 69 17.32 -25.75 13.05
C ASP A 69 17.68 -27.12 13.68
N GLU A 70 16.78 -28.10 13.60
CA GLU A 70 17.00 -29.47 14.10
C GLU A 70 18.15 -30.16 13.35
N GLU A 71 18.26 -29.97 12.02
CA GLU A 71 19.37 -30.53 11.22
C GLU A 71 20.72 -29.91 11.62
N ILE A 72 20.80 -28.60 11.78
CA ILE A 72 22.02 -27.90 12.21
C ILE A 72 22.44 -28.38 13.59
N ILE A 73 21.54 -28.54 14.55
CA ILE A 73 21.83 -29.06 15.89
C ILE A 73 22.32 -30.51 15.82
N LYS A 74 21.72 -31.35 15.00
CA LYS A 74 22.12 -32.74 14.81
C LYS A 74 23.55 -32.82 14.26
N GLU A 75 23.88 -32.03 13.25
CA GLU A 75 25.21 -31.99 12.67
C GLU A 75 26.27 -31.46 13.66
N GLN A 76 25.90 -30.45 14.46
CA GLN A 76 26.75 -29.95 15.52
C GLN A 76 27.14 -31.06 16.51
N ASN A 77 26.14 -31.85 16.95
CA ASN A 77 26.41 -32.95 17.87
C ASN A 77 27.31 -34.02 17.23
N GLN A 78 27.06 -34.37 15.97
CA GLN A 78 27.91 -35.29 15.22
C GLN A 78 29.36 -34.79 15.05
N LEU A 79 29.52 -33.48 14.85
CA LEU A 79 30.83 -32.85 14.76
C LEU A 79 31.56 -32.97 16.11
N ILE A 80 30.91 -32.67 17.23
CA ILE A 80 31.46 -32.79 18.58
C ILE A 80 31.91 -34.24 18.87
N GLU A 81 31.05 -35.23 18.57
CA GLU A 81 31.38 -36.64 18.76
C GLU A 81 32.54 -37.07 17.91
N SER A 82 32.69 -36.54 16.69
CA SER A 82 33.80 -36.90 15.78
C SER A 82 35.15 -36.37 16.22
N GLN A 83 35.21 -35.34 17.08
CA GLN A 83 36.45 -34.73 17.56
C GLN A 83 37.37 -35.73 18.28
N ALA A 84 36.79 -36.69 19.02
CA ALA A 84 37.56 -37.67 19.79
C ALA A 84 38.15 -38.81 18.96
N VAL A 85 37.65 -39.01 17.72
CA VAL A 85 37.96 -40.20 16.92
C VAL A 85 38.59 -39.89 15.55
N MET A 86 38.57 -38.62 15.11
CA MET A 86 39.10 -38.19 13.81
C MET A 86 40.54 -37.67 13.92
N ALA A 87 41.28 -37.79 12.80
CA ALA A 87 42.56 -37.11 12.65
C ALA A 87 42.36 -35.58 12.66
N PRO A 88 43.29 -34.79 13.24
CA PRO A 88 43.13 -33.35 13.39
C PRO A 88 42.79 -32.62 12.08
N GLU A 89 43.46 -32.95 10.98
CA GLU A 89 43.26 -32.32 9.66
C GLU A 89 41.85 -32.63 9.10
N ALA A 90 41.37 -33.87 9.29
CA ALA A 90 40.04 -34.29 8.84
C ALA A 90 38.94 -33.62 9.69
N PHE A 91 39.15 -33.44 10.98
CA PHE A 91 38.25 -32.72 11.87
C PHE A 91 38.14 -31.23 11.48
N GLU A 92 39.26 -30.56 11.21
CA GLU A 92 39.29 -29.17 10.77
C GLU A 92 38.52 -28.99 9.44
N SER A 93 38.69 -29.90 8.47
CA SER A 93 37.92 -29.86 7.22
C SER A 93 36.42 -29.96 7.49
N LYS A 94 36.01 -30.93 8.33
CA LYS A 94 34.59 -31.13 8.67
C LYS A 94 33.99 -29.94 9.45
N ARG A 95 34.79 -29.33 10.33
CA ARG A 95 34.39 -28.11 11.05
C ARG A 95 34.12 -26.96 10.07
N ASN A 96 35.05 -26.75 9.14
CA ASN A 96 34.89 -25.68 8.12
C ASN A 96 33.64 -25.90 7.24
N GLU A 97 33.38 -27.15 6.83
CA GLU A 97 32.16 -27.50 6.08
C GLU A 97 30.89 -27.17 6.88
N TYR A 98 30.87 -27.53 8.16
CA TYR A 98 29.75 -27.19 9.07
C TYR A 98 29.59 -25.69 9.23
N GLU A 99 30.67 -24.92 9.44
CA GLU A 99 30.60 -23.45 9.56
C GLU A 99 29.98 -22.79 8.30
N ILE A 100 30.40 -23.25 7.11
CA ILE A 100 29.81 -22.80 5.83
C ILE A 100 28.35 -23.16 5.75
N LYS A 101 27.94 -24.37 6.16
CA LYS A 101 26.56 -24.81 6.16
C LYS A 101 25.69 -23.93 7.08
N VAL A 102 26.16 -23.65 8.30
CA VAL A 102 25.47 -22.76 9.25
C VAL A 102 25.30 -21.36 8.67
N GLN A 103 26.34 -20.82 8.03
CA GLN A 103 26.26 -19.50 7.40
C GLN A 103 25.21 -19.47 6.27
N ASN A 104 25.22 -20.47 5.40
CA ASN A 104 24.26 -20.58 4.31
C ASN A 104 22.82 -20.73 4.85
N TYR A 105 22.63 -21.58 5.84
CA TYR A 105 21.34 -21.77 6.50
C TYR A 105 20.80 -20.47 7.12
N ASN A 106 21.65 -19.72 7.84
CA ASN A 106 21.23 -18.45 8.42
C ASN A 106 20.81 -17.43 7.35
N THR A 107 21.52 -17.40 6.22
CA THR A 107 21.17 -16.54 5.08
C THR A 107 19.81 -16.94 4.48
N GLU A 108 19.60 -18.24 4.28
CA GLU A 108 18.35 -18.79 3.76
C GLU A 108 17.17 -18.51 4.71
N ARG A 109 17.38 -18.77 6.01
CA ARG A 109 16.38 -18.48 7.05
C ARG A 109 15.94 -17.02 7.04
N GLN A 110 16.91 -16.10 6.97
CA GLN A 110 16.62 -14.67 6.88
C GLN A 110 15.84 -14.32 5.61
N SER A 111 16.23 -14.87 4.47
CA SER A 111 15.53 -14.67 3.20
C SER A 111 14.08 -15.15 3.25
N LYS A 112 13.82 -16.31 3.87
CA LYS A 112 12.47 -16.85 4.06
C LYS A 112 11.58 -15.93 4.93
N LEU A 113 12.14 -15.36 5.99
CA LEU A 113 11.41 -14.42 6.85
C LEU A 113 11.09 -13.12 6.12
N LEU A 114 12.06 -12.56 5.39
CA LEU A 114 11.84 -11.35 4.58
C LEU A 114 10.79 -11.56 3.49
N LYS A 115 10.67 -12.80 2.99
CA LYS A 115 9.64 -13.13 1.98
C LYS A 115 8.22 -12.94 2.51
N ILE A 116 7.97 -13.24 3.78
CA ILE A 116 6.65 -13.00 4.41
C ILE A 116 6.32 -11.51 4.40
N ASP A 117 7.27 -10.66 4.80
CA ASP A 117 7.07 -9.21 4.80
C ASP A 117 6.83 -8.67 3.38
N GLU A 118 7.56 -9.20 2.38
CA GLU A 118 7.35 -8.87 0.97
C GLU A 118 5.94 -9.24 0.51
N LEU A 119 5.46 -10.45 0.82
CA LEU A 119 4.12 -10.90 0.45
C LEU A 119 3.03 -10.02 1.07
N ILE A 120 3.19 -9.60 2.32
CA ILE A 120 2.28 -8.65 2.98
C ILE A 120 2.27 -7.31 2.25
N ALA A 121 3.45 -6.76 1.95
CA ALA A 121 3.58 -5.46 1.29
C ALA A 121 3.00 -5.49 -0.14
N VAL A 122 3.30 -6.53 -0.92
CA VAL A 122 2.78 -6.71 -2.28
C VAL A 122 1.26 -6.83 -2.26
N SER A 123 0.71 -7.72 -1.41
CA SER A 123 -0.73 -7.93 -1.31
C SER A 123 -1.48 -6.65 -0.90
N ARG A 124 -0.91 -5.87 0.03
CA ARG A 124 -1.45 -4.56 0.40
C ARG A 124 -1.48 -3.61 -0.80
N ASN A 125 -0.39 -3.54 -1.55
CA ASN A 125 -0.30 -2.67 -2.72
C ASN A 125 -1.28 -3.09 -3.82
N ASP A 126 -1.51 -4.37 -4.03
CA ASP A 126 -2.46 -4.87 -5.02
C ASP A 126 -3.89 -4.46 -4.68
N VAL A 127 -4.28 -4.56 -3.41
CA VAL A 127 -5.58 -4.06 -2.94
C VAL A 127 -5.71 -2.55 -3.13
N LEU A 128 -4.66 -1.78 -2.80
CA LEU A 128 -4.66 -0.33 -2.99
C LEU A 128 -4.72 0.07 -4.47
N ASN A 129 -4.05 -0.67 -5.35
CA ASN A 129 -4.11 -0.45 -6.79
C ASN A 129 -5.52 -0.74 -7.35
N ALA A 130 -6.17 -1.81 -6.89
CA ALA A 130 -7.55 -2.11 -7.25
C ALA A 130 -8.55 -1.07 -6.70
N LEU A 131 -8.25 -0.48 -5.56
CA LEU A 131 -9.06 0.54 -4.91
C LEU A 131 -9.07 1.87 -5.68
N LYS A 132 -7.95 2.26 -6.28
CA LYS A 132 -7.76 3.57 -6.90
C LYS A 132 -8.83 3.92 -7.94
N PRO A 133 -9.13 3.10 -8.97
CA PRO A 133 -10.19 3.42 -9.95
C PRO A 133 -11.58 3.51 -9.31
N ILE A 134 -11.86 2.72 -8.28
CA ILE A 134 -13.13 2.76 -7.55
C ILE A 134 -13.30 4.09 -6.82
N LEU A 135 -12.24 4.59 -6.20
CA LEU A 135 -12.25 5.90 -5.55
C LEU A 135 -12.46 7.04 -6.55
N GLU A 136 -11.82 6.98 -7.71
CA GLU A 136 -12.02 7.95 -8.79
C GLU A 136 -13.47 7.95 -9.29
N GLN A 137 -14.05 6.76 -9.50
CA GLN A 137 -15.44 6.61 -9.92
C GLN A 137 -16.40 7.22 -8.91
N ILE A 138 -16.33 6.80 -7.63
CA ILE A 138 -17.24 7.29 -6.57
C ILE A 138 -17.08 8.79 -6.36
N SER A 139 -15.83 9.31 -6.43
CA SER A 139 -15.56 10.73 -6.28
C SER A 139 -16.25 11.53 -7.39
N ASN A 140 -16.16 11.07 -8.63
CA ASN A 140 -16.82 11.70 -9.77
C ASN A 140 -18.35 11.63 -9.66
N GLU A 141 -18.92 10.47 -9.30
CA GLU A 141 -20.36 10.28 -9.15
C GLU A 141 -20.96 11.16 -8.05
N LYS A 142 -20.23 11.38 -6.96
CA LYS A 142 -20.69 12.17 -5.79
C LYS A 142 -20.21 13.62 -5.81
N GLY A 143 -19.42 14.02 -6.80
CA GLY A 143 -18.81 15.35 -6.85
C GLY A 143 -17.83 15.61 -5.70
N ILE A 144 -17.17 14.57 -5.18
CA ILE A 144 -16.14 14.70 -4.14
C ILE A 144 -14.87 15.26 -4.78
N THR A 145 -14.40 16.40 -4.29
CA THR A 145 -13.20 17.08 -4.79
C THR A 145 -11.97 16.82 -3.92
N ILE A 146 -12.20 16.44 -2.66
CA ILE A 146 -11.13 16.07 -1.71
C ILE A 146 -11.56 14.80 -0.99
N LEU A 147 -10.69 13.79 -1.01
CA LEU A 147 -10.87 12.56 -0.25
C LEU A 147 -9.80 12.51 0.86
N LEU A 148 -10.25 12.38 2.10
CA LEU A 148 -9.38 12.31 3.27
C LEU A 148 -9.40 10.90 3.88
N GLU A 149 -8.25 10.47 4.37
CA GLU A 149 -8.13 9.25 5.17
C GLU A 149 -8.69 9.50 6.57
N LYS A 150 -9.50 8.56 7.08
CA LYS A 150 -10.25 8.70 8.34
C LYS A 150 -9.36 8.92 9.56
N GLY A 151 -8.17 8.27 9.59
CA GLY A 151 -7.21 8.44 10.68
C GLY A 151 -6.63 9.84 10.80
N SER A 152 -6.73 10.65 9.73
CA SER A 152 -6.32 12.06 9.71
C SER A 152 -7.43 13.04 10.06
N VAL A 153 -8.64 12.54 10.34
CA VAL A 153 -9.84 13.37 10.60
C VAL A 153 -10.31 13.15 12.03
N MET A 154 -10.35 14.21 12.83
CA MET A 154 -10.83 14.12 14.22
C MET A 154 -12.33 13.89 14.32
N LEU A 155 -13.12 14.49 13.41
CA LEU A 155 -14.56 14.39 13.39
C LEU A 155 -15.09 14.58 11.97
N ASN A 156 -15.98 13.70 11.53
CA ASN A 156 -16.71 13.83 10.28
C ASN A 156 -18.17 13.45 10.47
N ALA A 157 -19.05 14.00 9.64
CA ALA A 157 -20.43 13.54 9.59
C ALA A 157 -20.52 12.19 8.86
N ASP A 158 -21.39 11.29 9.33
CA ASP A 158 -21.54 9.92 8.77
C ASP A 158 -21.76 9.91 7.24
N LYS A 159 -22.48 10.90 6.72
CA LYS A 159 -22.73 11.03 5.28
C LYS A 159 -21.49 11.31 4.43
N MET A 160 -20.38 11.73 5.06
CA MET A 160 -19.09 11.96 4.38
C MET A 160 -18.26 10.68 4.28
N ASP A 161 -18.55 9.67 5.11
CA ASP A 161 -17.82 8.40 5.15
C ASP A 161 -18.32 7.48 4.02
N ILE A 162 -17.49 7.29 2.99
CA ILE A 162 -17.79 6.45 1.83
C ILE A 162 -17.23 5.03 1.95
N THR A 163 -16.61 4.68 3.09
CA THR A 163 -15.90 3.40 3.29
C THR A 163 -16.74 2.18 2.97
N LYS A 164 -18.00 2.13 3.44
CA LYS A 164 -18.90 0.98 3.21
C LYS A 164 -19.24 0.79 1.73
N GLU A 165 -19.46 1.90 1.02
CA GLU A 165 -19.79 1.88 -0.41
C GLU A 165 -18.59 1.42 -1.23
N VAL A 166 -17.42 1.98 -0.97
CA VAL A 166 -16.16 1.57 -1.58
C VAL A 166 -15.89 0.09 -1.34
N LEU A 167 -16.03 -0.38 -0.10
CA LEU A 167 -15.82 -1.80 0.26
C LEU A 167 -16.79 -2.72 -0.50
N LYS A 168 -18.05 -2.31 -0.68
CA LYS A 168 -19.04 -3.07 -1.44
C LYS A 168 -18.62 -3.23 -2.91
N ILE A 169 -18.16 -2.14 -3.54
CA ILE A 169 -17.73 -2.17 -4.95
C ILE A 169 -16.43 -2.96 -5.07
N LEU A 170 -15.45 -2.73 -4.21
CA LEU A 170 -14.20 -3.47 -4.20
C LEU A 170 -14.43 -4.99 -4.07
N ASN A 171 -15.30 -5.43 -3.17
CA ASN A 171 -15.65 -6.83 -3.00
C ASN A 171 -16.38 -7.46 -4.19
N LYS A 172 -16.98 -6.64 -5.06
CA LYS A 172 -17.62 -7.08 -6.30
C LYS A 172 -16.63 -7.14 -7.46
N GLU A 173 -15.77 -6.14 -7.59
CA GLU A 173 -14.89 -5.98 -8.75
C GLU A 173 -13.53 -6.67 -8.55
N PHE A 174 -13.08 -6.76 -7.30
CA PHE A 174 -11.84 -7.41 -6.91
C PHE A 174 -12.08 -8.36 -5.73
N PRO A 175 -12.83 -9.48 -5.95
CA PRO A 175 -13.24 -10.40 -4.87
C PRO A 175 -12.10 -11.28 -4.37
N GLU A 176 -11.04 -11.47 -5.15
CA GLU A 176 -9.97 -12.42 -4.89
C GLU A 176 -8.60 -11.81 -5.13
N LEU A 177 -7.63 -12.18 -4.30
CA LEU A 177 -6.21 -11.91 -4.50
C LEU A 177 -5.44 -13.20 -4.26
N LYS A 178 -4.70 -13.64 -5.27
CA LYS A 178 -3.84 -14.83 -5.17
C LYS A 178 -2.45 -14.41 -4.77
N VAL A 179 -1.95 -15.01 -3.70
CA VAL A 179 -0.59 -14.83 -3.21
C VAL A 179 0.23 -16.04 -3.61
N SER A 180 1.40 -15.84 -4.20
CA SER A 180 2.32 -16.91 -4.59
C SER A 180 3.62 -16.80 -3.80
N LYS A 181 4.11 -17.93 -3.29
CA LYS A 181 5.41 -18.06 -2.60
C LYS A 181 6.59 -17.84 -3.56
N ASN A 182 6.38 -17.96 -4.89
CA ASN A 182 7.40 -17.85 -5.93
C ASN A 182 7.58 -16.41 -6.43
#